data_ca4e2e6339d8a3c2584faf85d97ed27a
#
_entry.id   ca4e2e6339d8a3c2584faf85d97ed27a
#
_cell.length_a   1.000
_cell.length_b   1.000
_cell.length_c   1.000
_cell.angle_alpha   90.00
_cell.angle_beta   90.00
_cell.angle_gamma   90.00
#
_symmetry.space_group_name_H-M   'P 1'
#
loop_
_entity.id
_entity.type
_entity.pdbx_description
1 polymer ?
#
loop_
_entity_poly.entity_id
_entity_poly.type
_entity_poly.pdbx_seq_one_letter_code
_entity_poly.pdbx_strand_id
1 'polypeptide(L)'
;MPGGFAAGVGFPKNEREVAALVASAARVLPIGAQSSLTGGATPRGDVVISTRALARIDRPAGGLVRVGAGVPLVELQRTLAAAGLYYPPVPTFDGAFVGGTISTNAAGAATFKYGSARRWVEALRVVLADGSMLDLRRGDVVASRDGWFEIERVSGEIVRVPVPTYEMPDVPKLSAGYFARPGMDLVDLFVGSEGTLGVVAEAMLRVIPLPRRCAALVTCASSDQAVALTAALRAEAASSWRGEGPLDVSAVEYIDERAVRVLPDEAFTQAGVPRPTASSVLLLIQFEVPRDDHEALERLMTVLESCDVEADPVLALAGDDRGAAKLYNLREAVPSSLNAQIAITKARVGQGIQKTAGDMIVPFDRLSDSIALYRRVFQQYGLEYAIWGHVSDGNLHPNVVPRSLDDVERGHDAITEMARGVVAMGGAPLAEHGVGRSELKQRMLRGLYGEKGIEEMRAVKRALDPGWKLSPGVLFLEK
;
A
#
# COMPACT_ATOMS: atom_id res chain seq x y z
N MET A 1 -2.18 3.01 16.27
CA MET A 1 -1.42 2.94 17.55
C MET A 1 -2.30 3.44 18.67
N PRO A 2 -2.41 2.76 19.81
CA PRO A 2 -3.14 3.25 20.95
C PRO A 2 -2.40 4.44 21.59
N GLY A 3 -3.13 5.30 22.31
CA GLY A 3 -2.54 6.37 23.10
C GLY A 3 -2.41 7.75 22.45
N GLY A 4 -3.05 7.97 21.29
CA GLY A 4 -3.12 9.29 20.68
C GLY A 4 -4.10 10.22 21.40
N PHE A 5 -3.82 11.53 21.38
CA PHE A 5 -4.73 12.57 21.85
C PHE A 5 -4.67 13.78 20.90
N ALA A 6 -5.82 14.38 20.61
CA ALA A 6 -5.96 15.56 19.78
C ALA A 6 -6.16 16.82 20.64
N ALA A 7 -5.58 17.96 20.25
CA ALA A 7 -5.87 19.26 20.86
C ALA A 7 -7.28 19.76 20.46
N GLY A 8 -7.76 19.35 19.31
CA GLY A 8 -9.09 19.63 18.79
C GLY A 8 -9.33 18.83 17.52
N VAL A 9 -10.60 18.71 17.09
CA VAL A 9 -10.98 18.00 15.87
C VAL A 9 -11.91 18.88 15.04
N GLY A 10 -11.51 19.18 13.80
CA GLY A 10 -12.31 19.89 12.81
C GLY A 10 -12.88 18.94 11.75
N PHE A 11 -14.08 19.22 11.27
CA PHE A 11 -14.76 18.47 10.20
C PHE A 11 -15.14 19.41 9.04
N PRO A 12 -14.13 19.90 8.29
CA PRO A 12 -14.38 20.84 7.21
C PRO A 12 -15.22 20.20 6.10
N LYS A 13 -16.16 20.97 5.54
CA LYS A 13 -17.06 20.55 4.46
C LYS A 13 -16.59 20.94 3.07
N ASN A 14 -15.60 21.80 3.00
CA ASN A 14 -15.00 22.30 1.76
C ASN A 14 -13.55 22.75 1.99
N GLU A 15 -12.82 23.01 0.92
CA GLU A 15 -11.43 23.40 0.94
C GLU A 15 -11.16 24.73 1.66
N ARG A 16 -12.11 25.68 1.65
CA ARG A 16 -11.96 26.96 2.36
C ARG A 16 -11.98 26.77 3.87
N GLU A 17 -12.83 25.85 4.35
CA GLU A 17 -12.87 25.48 5.77
C GLU A 17 -11.60 24.71 6.17
N VAL A 18 -11.03 23.86 5.28
CA VAL A 18 -9.71 23.24 5.49
C VAL A 18 -8.65 24.34 5.64
N ALA A 19 -8.62 25.30 4.71
CA ALA A 19 -7.66 26.40 4.72
C ALA A 19 -7.75 27.24 6.01
N ALA A 20 -8.96 27.57 6.47
CA ALA A 20 -9.17 28.30 7.72
C ALA A 20 -8.66 27.54 8.94
N LEU A 21 -8.92 26.21 9.02
CA LEU A 21 -8.40 25.37 10.10
C LEU A 21 -6.87 25.28 10.07
N VAL A 22 -6.28 25.06 8.88
CA VAL A 22 -4.83 25.02 8.73
C VAL A 22 -4.21 26.36 9.12
N ALA A 23 -4.75 27.49 8.68
CA ALA A 23 -4.22 28.82 9.01
C ALA A 23 -4.24 29.11 10.51
N SER A 24 -5.31 28.70 11.21
CA SER A 24 -5.52 29.01 12.64
C SER A 24 -4.73 28.11 13.61
N ALA A 25 -4.34 26.91 13.21
CA ALA A 25 -3.70 25.94 14.08
C ALA A 25 -2.16 26.02 14.02
N ALA A 26 -1.49 25.81 15.16
CA ALA A 26 -0.03 25.72 15.22
C ALA A 26 0.49 24.36 14.73
N ARG A 27 -0.28 23.28 14.95
CA ARG A 27 0.06 21.90 14.56
C ARG A 27 -1.18 21.23 14.02
N VAL A 28 -1.07 20.62 12.85
CA VAL A 28 -2.19 20.02 12.12
C VAL A 28 -1.87 18.60 11.74
N LEU A 29 -2.83 17.69 11.94
CA LEU A 29 -2.79 16.32 11.44
C LEU A 29 -4.03 16.06 10.58
N PRO A 30 -3.91 16.04 9.26
CA PRO A 30 -5.01 15.57 8.39
C PRO A 30 -5.20 14.08 8.56
N ILE A 31 -6.45 13.65 8.73
CA ILE A 31 -6.81 12.24 8.84
C ILE A 31 -7.97 11.87 7.92
N GLY A 32 -7.88 10.67 7.34
CA GLY A 32 -8.98 10.02 6.65
C GLY A 32 -9.71 9.04 7.58
N ALA A 33 -9.77 7.76 7.18
CA ALA A 33 -10.40 6.68 7.94
C ALA A 33 -9.59 6.18 9.15
N GLN A 34 -8.43 6.74 9.43
CA GLN A 34 -7.49 6.30 10.48
C GLN A 34 -7.03 4.84 10.36
N SER A 35 -7.00 4.30 9.16
CA SER A 35 -6.57 2.92 8.86
C SER A 35 -5.05 2.72 8.84
N SER A 36 -4.26 3.78 9.06
CA SER A 36 -2.79 3.72 9.04
C SER A 36 -2.23 2.73 10.06
N LEU A 37 -1.37 1.82 9.60
CA LEU A 37 -0.65 0.84 10.42
C LEU A 37 0.63 1.41 11.06
N THR A 38 1.09 2.58 10.60
CA THR A 38 2.38 3.18 10.97
C THR A 38 2.26 4.35 11.94
N GLY A 39 1.03 4.63 12.41
CA GLY A 39 0.76 5.73 13.33
C GLY A 39 0.73 7.12 12.70
N GLY A 40 0.77 7.22 11.37
CA GLY A 40 0.65 8.49 10.64
C GLY A 40 -0.65 9.25 10.92
N ALA A 41 -1.73 8.53 11.24
CA ALA A 41 -3.02 9.11 11.60
C ALA A 41 -3.30 9.14 13.13
N THR A 42 -2.26 9.00 13.97
CA THR A 42 -2.38 9.03 15.44
C THR A 42 -1.97 10.41 15.96
N PRO A 43 -2.88 11.24 16.49
CA PRO A 43 -2.56 12.58 16.96
C PRO A 43 -1.71 12.55 18.23
N ARG A 44 -0.80 13.52 18.36
CA ARG A 44 0.06 13.75 19.54
C ARG A 44 -0.02 15.23 19.97
N GLY A 45 -1.22 15.68 20.31
CA GLY A 45 -1.51 17.08 20.65
C GLY A 45 -1.74 17.96 19.40
N ASP A 46 -1.94 17.35 18.25
CA ASP A 46 -2.22 18.05 17.00
C ASP A 46 -3.70 18.48 16.93
N VAL A 47 -4.02 19.53 16.20
CA VAL A 47 -5.37 19.78 15.72
C VAL A 47 -5.64 18.83 14.56
N VAL A 48 -6.60 17.95 14.73
CA VAL A 48 -6.99 16.97 13.72
C VAL A 48 -7.93 17.62 12.71
N ILE A 49 -7.61 17.48 11.43
CA ILE A 49 -8.51 17.81 10.33
C ILE A 49 -9.05 16.50 9.75
N SER A 50 -10.29 16.15 10.09
CA SER A 50 -10.96 14.98 9.55
C SER A 50 -11.53 15.29 8.17
N THR A 51 -11.07 14.59 7.14
CA THR A 51 -11.56 14.80 5.77
C THR A 51 -12.94 14.19 5.52
N ARG A 52 -13.52 13.49 6.50
CA ARG A 52 -14.80 12.74 6.35
C ARG A 52 -15.92 13.52 5.67
N ALA A 53 -16.04 14.82 5.92
CA ALA A 53 -17.09 15.65 5.35
C ALA A 53 -16.79 16.12 3.92
N LEU A 54 -15.60 15.88 3.39
CA LEU A 54 -15.23 16.13 1.99
C LEU A 54 -15.62 14.90 1.13
N ALA A 55 -16.91 14.57 1.09
CA ALA A 55 -17.42 13.28 0.59
C ALA A 55 -18.14 13.40 -0.78
N ARG A 56 -17.84 14.42 -1.58
CA ARG A 56 -18.43 14.61 -2.90
C ARG A 56 -17.84 13.62 -3.90
N ILE A 57 -18.71 13.04 -4.75
CA ILE A 57 -18.33 12.27 -5.95
C ILE A 57 -19.08 12.90 -7.13
N ASP A 58 -18.35 13.38 -8.12
CA ASP A 58 -18.96 13.91 -9.35
C ASP A 58 -19.26 12.76 -10.32
N ARG A 59 -20.11 13.05 -11.30
CA ARG A 59 -20.38 12.08 -12.37
C ARG A 59 -19.12 11.83 -13.19
N PRO A 60 -18.69 10.56 -13.36
CA PRO A 60 -17.55 10.25 -14.21
C PRO A 60 -17.75 10.71 -15.65
N ALA A 61 -16.71 11.25 -16.27
CA ALA A 61 -16.72 11.68 -17.66
C ALA A 61 -15.29 11.58 -18.27
N GLY A 62 -15.19 11.12 -19.52
CA GLY A 62 -13.92 11.06 -20.24
C GLY A 62 -12.83 10.21 -19.56
N GLY A 63 -13.21 9.14 -18.86
CA GLY A 63 -12.26 8.29 -18.12
C GLY A 63 -11.73 8.91 -16.81
N LEU A 64 -12.37 9.97 -16.34
CA LEU A 64 -12.00 10.70 -15.12
C LEU A 64 -13.20 10.82 -14.17
N VAL A 65 -12.91 10.86 -12.87
CA VAL A 65 -13.88 11.18 -11.82
C VAL A 65 -13.26 12.16 -10.83
N ARG A 66 -14.00 13.22 -10.47
CA ARG A 66 -13.60 14.16 -9.41
C ARG A 66 -14.21 13.70 -8.09
N VAL A 67 -13.39 13.62 -7.05
CA VAL A 67 -13.79 13.10 -5.75
C VAL A 67 -13.18 13.90 -4.61
N GLY A 68 -13.93 14.10 -3.55
CA GLY A 68 -13.43 14.68 -2.31
C GLY A 68 -12.55 13.68 -1.54
N ALA A 69 -11.59 14.21 -0.79
CA ALA A 69 -10.62 13.41 -0.04
C ALA A 69 -11.22 12.50 1.04
N GLY A 70 -12.43 12.79 1.50
CA GLY A 70 -13.15 12.03 2.52
C GLY A 70 -14.04 10.90 1.99
N VAL A 71 -14.04 10.65 0.69
CA VAL A 71 -14.81 9.55 0.09
C VAL A 71 -14.18 8.22 0.45
N PRO A 72 -14.92 7.25 1.07
CA PRO A 72 -14.43 5.88 1.23
C PRO A 72 -14.26 5.18 -0.13
N LEU A 73 -13.22 4.38 -0.30
CA LEU A 73 -12.97 3.65 -1.56
C LEU A 73 -14.15 2.72 -1.91
N VAL A 74 -14.73 2.04 -0.93
CA VAL A 74 -15.91 1.18 -1.14
C VAL A 74 -17.07 1.94 -1.74
N GLU A 75 -17.29 3.19 -1.34
CA GLU A 75 -18.35 4.05 -1.88
C GLU A 75 -18.02 4.54 -3.29
N LEU A 76 -16.75 4.92 -3.52
CA LEU A 76 -16.27 5.28 -4.85
C LEU A 76 -16.45 4.10 -5.82
N GLN A 77 -16.01 2.90 -5.44
CA GLN A 77 -16.12 1.70 -6.29
C GLN A 77 -17.57 1.37 -6.61
N ARG A 78 -18.46 1.43 -5.61
CA ARG A 78 -19.92 1.21 -5.80
C ARG A 78 -20.51 2.21 -6.80
N THR A 79 -20.15 3.49 -6.68
CA THR A 79 -20.62 4.55 -7.56
C THR A 79 -20.10 4.36 -8.98
N LEU A 80 -18.81 3.98 -9.14
CA LEU A 80 -18.20 3.72 -10.43
C LEU A 80 -18.77 2.46 -11.09
N ALA A 81 -18.95 1.38 -10.33
CA ALA A 81 -19.50 0.12 -10.84
C ALA A 81 -20.92 0.31 -11.41
N ALA A 82 -21.75 1.15 -10.80
CA ALA A 82 -23.08 1.52 -11.32
C ALA A 82 -23.00 2.23 -12.70
N ALA A 83 -21.85 2.82 -13.04
CA ALA A 83 -21.54 3.44 -14.32
C ALA A 83 -20.70 2.53 -15.25
N GLY A 84 -20.47 1.26 -14.88
CA GLY A 84 -19.62 0.33 -15.64
C GLY A 84 -18.12 0.68 -15.58
N LEU A 85 -17.69 1.38 -14.54
CA LEU A 85 -16.31 1.86 -14.35
C LEU A 85 -15.68 1.30 -13.08
N TYR A 86 -14.35 1.42 -12.99
CA TYR A 86 -13.55 0.93 -11.88
C TYR A 86 -12.32 1.81 -11.64
N TYR A 87 -11.96 1.99 -10.36
CA TYR A 87 -10.72 2.63 -9.92
C TYR A 87 -9.74 1.55 -9.44
N PRO A 88 -8.64 1.26 -10.18
CA PRO A 88 -7.80 0.08 -9.94
C PRO A 88 -7.00 0.04 -8.64
N PRO A 89 -6.43 1.15 -8.10
CA PRO A 89 -5.62 1.08 -6.89
C PRO A 89 -6.50 0.89 -5.63
N VAL A 90 -6.79 -0.35 -5.31
CA VAL A 90 -7.57 -0.69 -4.10
C VAL A 90 -6.64 -1.40 -3.13
N PRO A 91 -6.30 -0.77 -1.97
CA PRO A 91 -5.65 -1.46 -0.88
C PRO A 91 -6.62 -2.47 -0.25
N THR A 92 -6.08 -3.41 0.53
CA THR A 92 -6.85 -4.44 1.22
C THR A 92 -8.03 -3.88 2.05
N PHE A 93 -7.86 -2.72 2.70
CA PHE A 93 -8.92 -2.06 3.46
C PHE A 93 -9.68 -1.05 2.58
N ASP A 94 -10.81 -1.44 2.07
CA ASP A 94 -11.67 -0.66 1.17
C ASP A 94 -12.44 0.51 1.85
N GLY A 95 -12.48 0.52 3.19
CA GLY A 95 -12.97 1.65 4.00
C GLY A 95 -12.00 2.83 4.07
N ALA A 96 -10.81 2.73 3.49
CA ALA A 96 -9.85 3.83 3.41
C ALA A 96 -10.41 5.00 2.58
N PHE A 97 -10.10 6.24 3.00
CA PHE A 97 -10.56 7.43 2.27
C PHE A 97 -9.58 7.79 1.15
N VAL A 98 -10.12 8.30 0.05
CA VAL A 98 -9.35 8.69 -1.15
C VAL A 98 -8.15 9.58 -0.82
N GLY A 99 -8.33 10.64 0.00
CA GLY A 99 -7.22 11.51 0.39
C GLY A 99 -6.13 10.78 1.16
N GLY A 100 -6.49 9.82 2.02
CA GLY A 100 -5.55 8.97 2.74
C GLY A 100 -4.77 8.04 1.81
N THR A 101 -5.45 7.41 0.85
CA THR A 101 -4.81 6.51 -0.11
C THR A 101 -3.86 7.24 -1.06
N ILE A 102 -4.19 8.47 -1.46
CA ILE A 102 -3.28 9.33 -2.22
C ILE A 102 -2.07 9.72 -1.37
N SER A 103 -2.31 10.17 -0.12
CA SER A 103 -1.24 10.63 0.77
C SER A 103 -0.24 9.55 1.13
N THR A 104 -0.62 8.27 1.11
CA THR A 104 0.28 7.13 1.35
C THR A 104 0.76 6.45 0.06
N ASN A 105 0.36 6.96 -1.12
CA ASN A 105 0.57 6.28 -2.39
C ASN A 105 0.10 4.82 -2.34
N ALA A 106 -1.11 4.61 -1.83
CA ALA A 106 -1.63 3.29 -1.51
C ALA A 106 -1.58 2.34 -2.72
N ALA A 107 -1.34 1.09 -2.39
CA ALA A 107 -1.17 -0.02 -3.30
C ALA A 107 -1.92 -1.24 -2.74
N GLY A 108 -2.05 -2.29 -3.51
CA GLY A 108 -2.67 -3.56 -3.12
C GLY A 108 -2.26 -4.68 -4.07
N ALA A 109 -2.98 -5.80 -4.05
CA ALA A 109 -2.69 -6.99 -4.83
C ALA A 109 -2.53 -6.72 -6.34
N ALA A 110 -3.45 -5.91 -6.90
CA ALA A 110 -3.46 -5.60 -8.32
C ALA A 110 -2.44 -4.51 -8.73
N THR A 111 -1.53 -4.12 -7.84
CA THR A 111 -0.42 -3.21 -8.18
C THR A 111 0.48 -3.81 -9.27
N PHE A 112 0.58 -5.12 -9.33
CA PHE A 112 1.29 -5.82 -10.39
C PHE A 112 0.84 -5.38 -11.79
N LYS A 113 -0.46 -5.28 -12.02
CA LYS A 113 -1.03 -4.83 -13.30
C LYS A 113 -1.18 -3.32 -13.38
N TYR A 114 -1.69 -2.71 -12.34
CA TYR A 114 -2.21 -1.34 -12.39
C TYR A 114 -1.31 -0.29 -11.77
N GLY A 115 -0.29 -0.69 -11.01
CA GLY A 115 0.54 0.24 -10.24
C GLY A 115 -0.17 0.78 -9.00
N SER A 116 0.47 1.70 -8.31
CA SER A 116 -0.03 2.37 -7.11
C SER A 116 -0.91 3.58 -7.44
N ALA A 117 -1.48 4.21 -6.41
CA ALA A 117 -2.36 5.39 -6.53
C ALA A 117 -1.75 6.52 -7.38
N ARG A 118 -0.42 6.73 -7.35
CA ARG A 118 0.31 7.74 -8.13
C ARG A 118 -0.05 7.73 -9.62
N ARG A 119 -0.15 6.55 -10.21
CA ARG A 119 -0.44 6.39 -11.64
C ARG A 119 -1.84 6.87 -12.02
N TRP A 120 -2.76 6.92 -11.05
CA TRP A 120 -4.19 7.15 -11.26
C TRP A 120 -4.66 8.54 -10.87
N VAL A 121 -3.80 9.34 -10.23
CA VAL A 121 -4.08 10.73 -9.88
C VAL A 121 -3.78 11.62 -11.07
N GLU A 122 -4.79 12.28 -11.62
CA GLU A 122 -4.69 13.24 -12.72
C GLU A 122 -4.53 14.67 -12.21
N ALA A 123 -5.25 15.01 -11.14
CA ALA A 123 -5.18 16.35 -10.55
C ALA A 123 -5.44 16.29 -9.04
N LEU A 124 -4.94 17.28 -8.33
CA LEU A 124 -5.13 17.45 -6.89
C LEU A 124 -5.49 18.90 -6.56
N ARG A 125 -6.38 19.08 -5.59
CA ARG A 125 -6.52 20.32 -4.86
C ARG A 125 -5.94 20.13 -3.47
N VAL A 126 -4.90 20.93 -3.15
CA VAL A 126 -4.12 20.80 -1.93
C VAL A 126 -4.12 22.12 -1.16
N VAL A 127 -4.35 22.05 0.15
CA VAL A 127 -4.20 23.21 1.05
C VAL A 127 -2.82 23.15 1.70
N LEU A 128 -2.01 24.18 1.52
CA LEU A 128 -0.66 24.32 2.07
C LEU A 128 -0.67 24.79 3.53
N ALA A 129 0.50 24.80 4.17
CA ALA A 129 0.68 25.15 5.59
C ALA A 129 0.25 26.58 5.97
N ASP A 130 0.28 27.51 5.02
CA ASP A 130 -0.17 28.90 5.19
C ASP A 130 -1.69 29.08 4.93
N GLY A 131 -2.39 28.00 4.52
CA GLY A 131 -3.79 28.03 4.14
C GLY A 131 -4.02 28.39 2.67
N SER A 132 -2.99 28.65 1.88
CA SER A 132 -3.13 28.83 0.43
C SER A 132 -3.53 27.51 -0.24
N MET A 133 -4.20 27.60 -1.38
CA MET A 133 -4.67 26.46 -2.16
C MET A 133 -3.87 26.32 -3.44
N LEU A 134 -3.48 25.10 -3.76
CA LEU A 134 -2.91 24.74 -5.04
C LEU A 134 -3.91 23.86 -5.80
N ASP A 135 -4.24 24.27 -7.02
CA ASP A 135 -4.92 23.45 -8.01
C ASP A 135 -3.83 22.90 -8.95
N LEU A 136 -3.56 21.61 -8.86
CA LEU A 136 -2.49 20.93 -9.59
C LEU A 136 -3.09 19.97 -10.60
N ARG A 137 -2.64 20.01 -11.83
CA ARG A 137 -2.95 19.02 -12.85
C ARG A 137 -1.65 18.50 -13.45
N ARG A 138 -1.63 17.22 -13.81
CA ARG A 138 -0.45 16.63 -14.46
C ARG A 138 -0.09 17.37 -15.73
N GLY A 139 1.20 17.69 -15.86
CA GLY A 139 1.77 18.44 -16.97
C GLY A 139 1.82 19.96 -16.76
N ASP A 140 1.10 20.53 -15.77
CA ASP A 140 1.08 21.98 -15.54
C ASP A 140 2.38 22.47 -14.88
N VAL A 141 2.90 21.74 -13.89
CA VAL A 141 4.12 22.11 -13.16
C VAL A 141 5.06 20.92 -13.12
N VAL A 142 6.13 21.00 -13.89
CA VAL A 142 7.17 19.97 -14.00
C VAL A 142 8.48 20.52 -13.42
N ALA A 143 9.24 19.66 -12.76
CA ALA A 143 10.53 20.05 -12.20
C ALA A 143 11.49 20.53 -13.30
N SER A 144 12.17 21.64 -13.05
CA SER A 144 13.17 22.21 -13.95
C SER A 144 14.37 21.27 -14.12
N ARG A 145 15.20 21.50 -15.13
CA ARG A 145 16.45 20.72 -15.33
C ARG A 145 17.42 20.86 -14.17
N ASP A 146 17.33 21.96 -13.44
CA ASP A 146 18.19 22.25 -12.26
C ASP A 146 17.61 21.65 -10.97
N GLY A 147 16.53 20.87 -11.05
CA GLY A 147 15.96 20.12 -9.92
C GLY A 147 15.09 20.96 -8.98
N TRP A 148 14.30 21.88 -9.52
CA TRP A 148 13.40 22.72 -8.74
C TRP A 148 12.00 22.77 -9.34
N PHE A 149 10.98 22.86 -8.46
CA PHE A 149 9.67 23.37 -8.81
C PHE A 149 9.60 24.85 -8.46
N GLU A 150 8.97 25.65 -9.31
CA GLU A 150 8.58 27.02 -9.02
C GLU A 150 7.07 27.06 -8.85
N ILE A 151 6.63 27.46 -7.63
CA ILE A 151 5.22 27.50 -7.26
C ILE A 151 4.90 28.98 -7.01
N GLU A 152 4.03 29.54 -7.84
CA GLU A 152 3.51 30.89 -7.63
C GLU A 152 2.37 30.82 -6.60
N ARG A 153 2.52 31.54 -5.49
CA ARG A 153 1.48 31.68 -4.47
C ARG A 153 0.48 32.77 -4.89
N VAL A 154 -0.70 32.75 -4.28
CA VAL A 154 -1.74 33.77 -4.49
C VAL A 154 -1.21 35.18 -4.21
N SER A 155 -0.20 35.36 -3.36
CA SER A 155 0.48 36.59 -3.09
C SER A 155 1.37 37.09 -4.24
N GLY A 156 1.60 36.29 -5.29
CA GLY A 156 2.58 36.56 -6.34
C GLY A 156 4.02 36.19 -5.97
N GLU A 157 4.25 35.63 -4.77
CA GLU A 157 5.55 35.12 -4.33
C GLU A 157 5.83 33.78 -5.04
N ILE A 158 7.04 33.64 -5.60
CA ILE A 158 7.51 32.36 -6.17
C ILE A 158 8.31 31.64 -5.11
N VAL A 159 7.81 30.44 -4.75
CA VAL A 159 8.51 29.51 -3.85
C VAL A 159 9.23 28.47 -4.68
N ARG A 160 10.51 28.28 -4.44
CA ARG A 160 11.31 27.21 -5.04
C ARG A 160 11.33 25.99 -4.11
N VAL A 161 10.87 24.87 -4.63
CA VAL A 161 10.84 23.59 -3.92
C VAL A 161 11.86 22.65 -4.56
N PRO A 162 12.86 22.15 -3.82
CA PRO A 162 13.87 21.26 -4.39
C PRO A 162 13.29 19.89 -4.70
N VAL A 163 13.77 19.26 -5.77
CA VAL A 163 13.55 17.85 -6.06
C VAL A 163 14.67 17.06 -5.38
N PRO A 164 14.36 16.08 -4.53
CA PRO A 164 15.40 15.22 -3.94
C PRO A 164 16.21 14.47 -5.00
N THR A 165 17.48 14.21 -4.70
CA THR A 165 18.43 13.58 -5.63
C THR A 165 18.74 12.11 -5.30
N TYR A 166 18.15 11.57 -4.25
CA TYR A 166 18.33 10.15 -3.93
C TYR A 166 17.70 9.24 -4.98
N GLU A 167 18.34 8.12 -5.23
CA GLU A 167 17.81 7.09 -6.11
C GLU A 167 16.74 6.27 -5.41
N MET A 168 15.58 6.14 -6.04
CA MET A 168 14.49 5.29 -5.57
C MET A 168 14.68 3.87 -6.13
N PRO A 169 14.48 2.82 -5.32
CA PRO A 169 14.45 1.44 -5.81
C PRO A 169 13.49 1.27 -7.00
N ASP A 170 13.91 0.51 -8.00
CA ASP A 170 13.08 0.19 -9.16
C ASP A 170 12.18 -1.00 -8.87
N VAL A 171 11.09 -0.74 -8.18
CA VAL A 171 10.09 -1.71 -7.76
C VAL A 171 8.67 -1.22 -8.08
N PRO A 172 7.69 -2.11 -8.26
CA PRO A 172 6.33 -1.75 -8.70
C PRO A 172 5.59 -0.78 -7.79
N LYS A 173 5.90 -0.79 -6.48
CA LYS A 173 5.29 0.10 -5.48
C LYS A 173 6.30 0.51 -4.43
N LEU A 174 6.16 1.76 -3.95
CA LEU A 174 7.04 2.32 -2.94
C LEU A 174 6.32 3.41 -2.16
N SER A 175 6.34 3.31 -0.84
CA SER A 175 5.80 4.30 0.10
C SER A 175 6.87 4.71 1.10
N ALA A 176 8.04 5.09 0.57
CA ALA A 176 9.26 5.40 1.32
C ALA A 176 9.66 6.87 1.10
N GLY A 177 9.00 7.79 1.81
CA GLY A 177 9.31 9.21 1.71
C GLY A 177 8.77 9.87 0.45
N TYR A 178 9.32 11.03 0.10
CA TYR A 178 8.85 11.79 -1.05
C TYR A 178 9.32 11.16 -2.36
N PHE A 179 8.47 11.24 -3.37
CA PHE A 179 8.86 10.81 -4.70
C PHE A 179 9.96 11.72 -5.27
N ALA A 180 10.95 11.11 -5.92
CA ALA A 180 12.11 11.80 -6.45
C ALA A 180 12.52 11.21 -7.81
N ARG A 181 12.32 11.98 -8.86
CA ARG A 181 12.85 11.68 -10.20
C ARG A 181 13.15 12.97 -10.95
N PRO A 182 14.21 13.04 -11.76
CA PRO A 182 14.45 14.18 -12.64
C PRO A 182 13.24 14.48 -13.53
N GLY A 183 12.82 15.73 -13.63
CA GLY A 183 11.69 16.13 -14.46
C GLY A 183 10.32 15.62 -13.99
N MET A 184 10.17 15.22 -12.72
CA MET A 184 8.91 14.76 -12.16
C MET A 184 7.85 15.87 -12.16
N ASP A 185 6.59 15.45 -12.15
CA ASP A 185 5.44 16.34 -12.01
C ASP A 185 5.21 16.73 -10.53
N LEU A 186 4.73 17.95 -10.28
CA LEU A 186 4.47 18.42 -8.91
C LEU A 186 3.35 17.61 -8.22
N VAL A 187 2.39 17.06 -8.94
CA VAL A 187 1.39 16.12 -8.40
C VAL A 187 2.07 14.96 -7.70
N ASP A 188 3.17 14.44 -8.27
CA ASP A 188 3.90 13.30 -7.72
C ASP A 188 4.57 13.59 -6.38
N LEU A 189 4.89 14.83 -6.09
CA LEU A 189 5.46 15.23 -4.80
C LEU A 189 4.43 15.09 -3.65
N PHE A 190 3.16 15.39 -3.92
CA PHE A 190 2.09 15.28 -2.91
C PHE A 190 1.58 13.85 -2.73
N VAL A 191 1.62 13.02 -3.79
CA VAL A 191 1.27 11.59 -3.68
C VAL A 191 2.34 10.84 -2.89
N GLY A 192 1.96 10.27 -1.74
CA GLY A 192 2.88 9.58 -0.83
C GLY A 192 3.55 10.50 0.19
N SER A 193 3.17 11.78 0.28
CA SER A 193 3.74 12.75 1.23
C SER A 193 3.23 12.60 2.67
N GLU A 194 2.29 11.71 2.92
CA GLU A 194 1.69 11.43 4.23
C GLU A 194 1.14 12.67 4.97
N GLY A 195 0.61 13.63 4.19
CA GLY A 195 0.04 14.88 4.73
C GLY A 195 1.08 15.86 5.30
N THR A 196 2.37 15.64 5.05
CA THR A 196 3.45 16.51 5.55
C THR A 196 3.68 17.75 4.71
N LEU A 197 3.24 17.76 3.45
CA LEU A 197 3.46 18.87 2.50
C LEU A 197 2.18 19.67 2.23
N GLY A 198 1.02 19.11 2.52
CA GLY A 198 -0.27 19.73 2.29
C GLY A 198 -1.42 18.80 2.68
N VAL A 199 -2.62 19.36 2.76
CA VAL A 199 -3.86 18.63 3.00
C VAL A 199 -4.57 18.45 1.66
N VAL A 200 -4.64 17.21 1.16
CA VAL A 200 -5.44 16.89 -0.03
C VAL A 200 -6.91 17.06 0.30
N ALA A 201 -7.60 17.96 -0.38
CA ALA A 201 -9.02 18.23 -0.21
C ALA A 201 -9.88 17.54 -1.28
N GLU A 202 -9.38 17.49 -2.52
CA GLU A 202 -10.07 16.93 -3.67
C GLU A 202 -9.05 16.31 -4.64
N ALA A 203 -9.46 15.29 -5.39
CA ALA A 203 -8.66 14.68 -6.44
C ALA A 203 -9.47 14.45 -7.70
N MET A 204 -8.82 14.47 -8.86
CA MET A 204 -9.32 13.92 -10.11
C MET A 204 -8.60 12.60 -10.39
N LEU A 205 -9.36 11.53 -10.48
CA LEU A 205 -8.85 10.17 -10.62
C LEU A 205 -9.16 9.62 -12.01
N ARG A 206 -8.21 8.89 -12.58
CA ARG A 206 -8.40 8.09 -13.79
C ARG A 206 -9.17 6.83 -13.43
N VAL A 207 -10.10 6.44 -14.30
CA VAL A 207 -10.91 5.22 -14.14
C VAL A 207 -10.92 4.43 -15.44
N ILE A 208 -11.17 3.14 -15.35
CA ILE A 208 -11.23 2.21 -16.48
C ILE A 208 -12.61 1.56 -16.55
N PRO A 209 -12.98 0.93 -17.67
CA PRO A 209 -14.11 0.02 -17.72
C PRO A 209 -14.02 -1.03 -16.61
N LEU A 210 -15.15 -1.38 -16.00
CA LEU A 210 -15.21 -2.39 -14.94
C LEU A 210 -14.76 -3.75 -15.49
N PRO A 211 -13.63 -4.30 -15.02
CA PRO A 211 -13.14 -5.57 -15.51
C PRO A 211 -13.99 -6.74 -14.97
N ARG A 212 -14.17 -7.76 -15.81
CA ARG A 212 -14.69 -9.06 -15.38
C ARG A 212 -13.55 -9.89 -14.82
N ARG A 213 -13.68 -10.39 -13.62
CA ARG A 213 -12.61 -11.07 -12.89
C ARG A 213 -12.97 -12.49 -12.56
N CYS A 214 -11.96 -13.35 -12.66
CA CYS A 214 -11.95 -14.70 -12.09
C CYS A 214 -10.94 -14.74 -10.96
N ALA A 215 -11.14 -15.66 -10.03
CA ALA A 215 -10.18 -15.99 -8.98
C ALA A 215 -9.92 -17.51 -8.95
N ALA A 216 -8.67 -17.90 -8.70
CA ALA A 216 -8.28 -19.28 -8.54
C ALA A 216 -7.43 -19.43 -7.28
N LEU A 217 -7.83 -20.29 -6.35
CA LEU A 217 -6.99 -20.68 -5.23
C LEU A 217 -6.26 -21.97 -5.58
N VAL A 218 -4.94 -21.92 -5.53
CA VAL A 218 -4.02 -23.00 -5.91
C VAL A 218 -3.22 -23.44 -4.71
N THR A 219 -3.09 -24.75 -4.53
CA THR A 219 -2.24 -25.35 -3.49
C THR A 219 -0.91 -25.79 -4.11
N CYS A 220 0.19 -25.23 -3.62
CA CYS A 220 1.55 -25.60 -3.99
C CYS A 220 2.21 -26.45 -2.90
N ALA A 221 3.02 -27.43 -3.29
CA ALA A 221 3.73 -28.31 -2.36
C ALA A 221 4.88 -27.59 -1.61
N SER A 222 5.40 -26.51 -2.20
CA SER A 222 6.51 -25.76 -1.62
C SER A 222 6.50 -24.28 -2.05
N SER A 223 7.28 -23.46 -1.35
CA SER A 223 7.51 -22.07 -1.75
C SER A 223 8.24 -21.95 -3.09
N ASP A 224 9.15 -22.88 -3.40
CA ASP A 224 9.87 -22.85 -4.68
C ASP A 224 8.92 -23.09 -5.85
N GLN A 225 7.99 -24.04 -5.71
CA GLN A 225 6.94 -24.27 -6.69
C GLN A 225 6.03 -23.03 -6.82
N ALA A 226 5.64 -22.40 -5.70
CA ALA A 226 4.81 -21.21 -5.71
C ALA A 226 5.49 -20.02 -6.41
N VAL A 227 6.81 -19.86 -6.23
CA VAL A 227 7.59 -18.83 -6.92
C VAL A 227 7.72 -19.15 -8.41
N ALA A 228 8.00 -20.40 -8.78
CA ALA A 228 8.06 -20.82 -10.18
C ALA A 228 6.73 -20.60 -10.91
N LEU A 229 5.61 -21.01 -10.29
CA LEU A 229 4.28 -20.75 -10.80
C LEU A 229 3.99 -19.26 -10.94
N THR A 230 4.36 -18.45 -9.95
CA THR A 230 4.20 -16.99 -10.04
C THR A 230 5.01 -16.41 -11.19
N ALA A 231 6.23 -16.90 -11.44
CA ALA A 231 7.03 -16.47 -12.58
C ALA A 231 6.35 -16.78 -13.92
N ALA A 232 5.80 -17.99 -14.07
CA ALA A 232 5.06 -18.39 -15.25
C ALA A 232 3.80 -17.52 -15.46
N LEU A 233 3.01 -17.29 -14.39
CA LEU A 233 1.83 -16.42 -14.43
C LEU A 233 2.17 -14.97 -14.80
N ARG A 234 3.31 -14.44 -14.34
CA ARG A 234 3.80 -13.12 -14.74
C ARG A 234 4.17 -13.06 -16.23
N ALA A 235 4.75 -14.11 -16.76
CA ALA A 235 5.07 -14.21 -18.18
C ALA A 235 3.79 -14.21 -19.04
N GLU A 236 2.76 -14.95 -18.62
CA GLU A 236 1.44 -14.93 -19.25
C GLU A 236 0.80 -13.55 -19.22
N ALA A 237 0.81 -12.89 -18.05
CA ALA A 237 0.30 -11.53 -17.91
C ALA A 237 1.02 -10.56 -18.87
N ALA A 238 2.35 -10.61 -18.93
CA ALA A 238 3.13 -9.78 -19.85
C ALA A 238 2.80 -10.05 -21.31
N SER A 239 2.55 -11.31 -21.70
CA SER A 239 2.09 -11.70 -23.03
C SER A 239 0.68 -11.13 -23.32
N SER A 240 -0.24 -11.31 -22.39
CA SER A 240 -1.61 -10.80 -22.51
C SER A 240 -1.65 -9.27 -22.64
N TRP A 241 -0.84 -8.55 -21.89
CA TRP A 241 -0.77 -7.07 -21.96
C TRP A 241 -0.22 -6.54 -23.30
N ARG A 242 0.49 -7.39 -24.08
CA ARG A 242 0.89 -7.11 -25.45
C ARG A 242 -0.13 -7.58 -26.48
N GLY A 243 -1.23 -8.21 -26.05
CA GLY A 243 -2.26 -8.78 -26.94
C GLY A 243 -1.87 -10.13 -27.53
N GLU A 244 -0.92 -10.86 -26.93
CA GLU A 244 -0.36 -12.12 -27.44
C GLU A 244 -0.88 -13.37 -26.73
N GLY A 245 -1.66 -13.23 -25.65
CA GLY A 245 -2.17 -14.35 -24.86
C GLY A 245 -3.49 -14.07 -24.15
N PRO A 246 -4.23 -15.11 -23.77
CA PRO A 246 -5.57 -14.98 -23.19
C PRO A 246 -5.56 -14.78 -21.66
N LEU A 247 -4.46 -15.08 -20.95
CA LEU A 247 -4.42 -15.11 -19.48
C LEU A 247 -3.91 -13.79 -18.90
N ASP A 248 -4.84 -12.87 -18.63
CA ASP A 248 -4.56 -11.52 -18.09
C ASP A 248 -4.52 -11.53 -16.56
N VAL A 249 -3.42 -12.01 -15.97
CA VAL A 249 -3.23 -12.06 -14.53
C VAL A 249 -3.06 -10.64 -13.97
N SER A 250 -3.92 -10.24 -13.04
CA SER A 250 -3.86 -8.93 -12.38
C SER A 250 -3.22 -8.96 -11.00
N ALA A 251 -3.26 -10.09 -10.30
CA ALA A 251 -2.65 -10.25 -8.96
C ALA A 251 -2.36 -11.71 -8.65
N VAL A 252 -1.32 -11.96 -7.85
CA VAL A 252 -1.08 -13.25 -7.19
C VAL A 252 -0.74 -12.98 -5.72
N GLU A 253 -1.54 -13.53 -4.82
CA GLU A 253 -1.36 -13.49 -3.38
C GLU A 253 -0.68 -14.77 -2.90
N TYR A 254 0.23 -14.63 -1.94
CA TYR A 254 1.01 -15.71 -1.38
C TYR A 254 0.69 -15.90 0.10
N ILE A 255 0.54 -17.13 0.54
CA ILE A 255 0.33 -17.53 1.94
C ILE A 255 1.27 -18.72 2.21
N ASP A 256 2.33 -18.50 3.01
CA ASP A 256 3.29 -19.56 3.31
C ASP A 256 2.71 -20.65 4.20
N GLU A 257 3.42 -21.77 4.34
CA GLU A 257 3.02 -22.93 5.14
C GLU A 257 2.79 -22.59 6.62
N ARG A 258 3.43 -21.53 7.14
CA ARG A 258 3.25 -21.09 8.52
C ARG A 258 2.02 -20.20 8.67
N ALA A 259 1.76 -19.36 7.70
CA ALA A 259 0.53 -18.56 7.64
C ALA A 259 -0.71 -19.47 7.44
N VAL A 260 -0.60 -20.55 6.64
CA VAL A 260 -1.66 -21.57 6.52
C VAL A 260 -1.96 -22.21 7.88
N ARG A 261 -0.95 -22.47 8.72
CA ARG A 261 -1.15 -23.04 10.07
C ARG A 261 -1.84 -22.10 11.05
N VAL A 262 -1.68 -20.79 10.86
CA VAL A 262 -2.35 -19.74 11.69
C VAL A 262 -3.85 -19.68 11.43
N LEU A 263 -4.30 -20.09 10.23
CA LEU A 263 -5.70 -20.06 9.85
C LEU A 263 -6.52 -21.12 10.64
N PRO A 264 -7.69 -20.76 11.18
CA PRO A 264 -8.60 -21.71 11.80
C PRO A 264 -9.32 -22.59 10.74
N ASP A 265 -9.78 -23.76 11.12
CA ASP A 265 -10.51 -24.68 10.23
C ASP A 265 -11.79 -24.07 9.67
N GLU A 266 -12.44 -23.19 10.44
CA GLU A 266 -13.62 -22.45 10.05
C GLU A 266 -13.38 -21.58 8.82
N ALA A 267 -12.17 -21.00 8.66
CA ALA A 267 -11.83 -20.18 7.50
C ALA A 267 -11.85 -21.00 6.21
N PHE A 268 -11.31 -22.23 6.24
CA PHE A 268 -11.35 -23.15 5.12
C PHE A 268 -12.78 -23.64 4.83
N THR A 269 -13.54 -23.98 5.87
CA THR A 269 -14.95 -24.38 5.75
C THR A 269 -15.80 -23.28 5.12
N GLN A 270 -15.63 -22.03 5.55
CA GLN A 270 -16.35 -20.88 4.99
C GLN A 270 -15.96 -20.60 3.53
N ALA A 271 -14.71 -20.81 3.19
CA ALA A 271 -14.21 -20.69 1.83
C ALA A 271 -14.70 -21.84 0.92
N GLY A 272 -15.15 -22.95 1.50
CA GLY A 272 -15.50 -24.17 0.75
C GLY A 272 -14.27 -24.89 0.20
N VAL A 273 -13.14 -24.75 0.88
CA VAL A 273 -11.83 -25.27 0.47
C VAL A 273 -11.38 -26.32 1.49
N PRO A 274 -10.89 -27.50 1.06
CA PRO A 274 -10.30 -28.46 1.99
C PRO A 274 -9.03 -27.86 2.62
N ARG A 275 -8.82 -28.12 3.92
CA ARG A 275 -7.58 -27.71 4.56
C ARG A 275 -6.39 -28.44 3.95
N PRO A 276 -5.37 -27.74 3.42
CA PRO A 276 -4.22 -28.36 2.81
C PRO A 276 -3.28 -28.97 3.87
N THR A 277 -2.28 -29.72 3.43
CA THR A 277 -1.26 -30.28 4.31
C THR A 277 -0.44 -29.17 5.01
N ALA A 278 0.20 -29.54 6.13
CA ALA A 278 0.94 -28.56 6.95
C ALA A 278 2.17 -27.92 6.26
N SER A 279 2.63 -28.51 5.14
CA SER A 279 3.74 -27.98 4.32
C SER A 279 3.30 -27.18 3.11
N SER A 280 1.99 -27.14 2.82
CA SER A 280 1.46 -26.51 1.63
C SER A 280 1.52 -24.98 1.71
N VAL A 281 1.77 -24.38 0.57
CA VAL A 281 1.69 -22.94 0.29
C VAL A 281 0.45 -22.69 -0.55
N LEU A 282 -0.27 -21.60 -0.28
CA LEU A 282 -1.43 -21.22 -1.08
C LEU A 282 -1.11 -20.00 -1.94
N LEU A 283 -1.55 -20.04 -3.19
CA LEU A 283 -1.61 -18.88 -4.08
C LEU A 283 -3.07 -18.56 -4.41
N LEU A 284 -3.47 -17.30 -4.21
CA LEU A 284 -4.73 -16.79 -4.73
C LEU A 284 -4.43 -15.94 -5.97
N ILE A 285 -4.83 -16.44 -7.13
CA ILE A 285 -4.58 -15.84 -8.45
C ILE A 285 -5.83 -15.08 -8.85
N GLN A 286 -5.69 -13.81 -9.22
CA GLN A 286 -6.74 -13.01 -9.84
C GLN A 286 -6.37 -12.75 -11.30
N PHE A 287 -7.30 -13.00 -12.22
CA PHE A 287 -7.13 -12.70 -13.63
C PHE A 287 -8.40 -12.10 -14.23
N GLU A 288 -8.23 -11.36 -15.31
CA GLU A 288 -9.30 -10.63 -15.96
C GLU A 288 -9.62 -11.28 -17.31
N VAL A 289 -10.91 -11.27 -17.66
CA VAL A 289 -11.40 -11.89 -18.90
C VAL A 289 -12.29 -10.90 -19.68
N PRO A 290 -12.20 -10.85 -21.02
CA PRO A 290 -12.97 -9.88 -21.81
C PRO A 290 -14.46 -10.22 -21.83
N ARG A 291 -14.86 -11.35 -22.40
CA ARG A 291 -16.25 -11.81 -22.51
C ARG A 291 -16.42 -13.27 -22.14
N ASP A 292 -15.50 -14.10 -22.60
CA ASP A 292 -15.45 -15.52 -22.35
C ASP A 292 -14.22 -15.83 -21.49
N ASP A 293 -14.36 -16.73 -20.56
CA ASP A 293 -13.28 -17.15 -19.64
C ASP A 293 -12.62 -18.48 -20.05
N HIS A 294 -13.17 -19.17 -21.07
CA HIS A 294 -12.72 -20.50 -21.49
C HIS A 294 -11.22 -20.54 -21.85
N GLU A 295 -10.78 -19.71 -22.79
CA GLU A 295 -9.38 -19.70 -23.23
C GLU A 295 -8.41 -19.32 -22.10
N ALA A 296 -8.82 -18.39 -21.22
CA ALA A 296 -8.03 -18.02 -20.04
C ALA A 296 -7.91 -19.16 -19.03
N LEU A 297 -9.00 -19.91 -18.82
CA LEU A 297 -9.01 -21.08 -17.94
C LEU A 297 -8.18 -22.23 -18.50
N GLU A 298 -8.32 -22.56 -19.78
CA GLU A 298 -7.48 -23.57 -20.44
C GLU A 298 -6.00 -23.21 -20.33
N ARG A 299 -5.67 -21.93 -20.54
CA ARG A 299 -4.29 -21.47 -20.40
C ARG A 299 -3.80 -21.55 -18.98
N LEU A 300 -4.63 -21.19 -17.98
CA LEU A 300 -4.30 -21.34 -16.58
C LEU A 300 -4.00 -22.81 -16.25
N MET A 301 -4.85 -23.76 -16.66
CA MET A 301 -4.63 -25.18 -16.42
C MET A 301 -3.31 -25.66 -17.06
N THR A 302 -3.02 -25.24 -18.28
CA THR A 302 -1.73 -25.55 -18.95
C THR A 302 -0.54 -25.02 -18.15
N VAL A 303 -0.64 -23.82 -17.59
CA VAL A 303 0.43 -23.23 -16.73
C VAL A 303 0.58 -24.02 -15.43
N LEU A 304 -0.51 -24.41 -14.78
CA LEU A 304 -0.47 -25.24 -13.57
C LEU A 304 0.21 -26.57 -13.83
N GLU A 305 -0.16 -27.27 -14.90
CA GLU A 305 0.46 -28.52 -15.32
C GLU A 305 1.98 -28.34 -15.59
N SER A 306 2.36 -27.27 -16.30
CA SER A 306 3.78 -27.01 -16.61
C SER A 306 4.65 -26.69 -15.38
N CYS A 307 4.01 -26.36 -14.25
CA CYS A 307 4.66 -26.11 -12.96
C CYS A 307 4.48 -27.28 -11.98
N ASP A 308 4.08 -28.45 -12.45
CA ASP A 308 3.88 -29.66 -11.65
C ASP A 308 2.89 -29.46 -10.47
N VAL A 309 1.86 -28.64 -10.67
CA VAL A 309 0.78 -28.47 -9.67
C VAL A 309 -0.20 -29.61 -9.81
N GLU A 310 -0.24 -30.50 -8.82
CA GLU A 310 -1.08 -31.71 -8.85
C GLU A 310 -2.53 -31.46 -8.41
N ALA A 311 -2.74 -30.47 -7.53
CA ALA A 311 -4.06 -30.20 -6.97
C ALA A 311 -4.91 -29.34 -7.91
N ASP A 312 -6.17 -29.72 -8.12
CA ASP A 312 -7.12 -28.91 -8.86
C ASP A 312 -7.32 -27.55 -8.17
N PRO A 313 -7.34 -26.44 -8.93
CA PRO A 313 -7.61 -25.14 -8.37
C PRO A 313 -9.07 -25.00 -7.93
N VAL A 314 -9.32 -24.28 -6.85
CA VAL A 314 -10.68 -23.85 -6.49
C VAL A 314 -10.98 -22.54 -7.22
N LEU A 315 -11.97 -22.57 -8.11
CA LEU A 315 -12.27 -21.47 -9.03
C LEU A 315 -13.50 -20.67 -8.60
N ALA A 316 -13.43 -19.37 -8.80
CA ALA A 316 -14.58 -18.46 -8.85
C ALA A 316 -14.55 -17.77 -10.22
N LEU A 317 -15.52 -18.07 -11.07
CA LEU A 317 -15.61 -17.55 -12.44
C LEU A 317 -16.16 -16.12 -12.47
N ALA A 318 -16.02 -15.47 -13.60
CA ALA A 318 -16.51 -14.10 -13.78
C ALA A 318 -18.03 -14.01 -13.61
N GLY A 319 -18.48 -13.29 -12.60
CA GLY A 319 -19.89 -13.20 -12.18
C GLY A 319 -20.23 -14.02 -10.94
N ASP A 320 -19.31 -14.90 -10.49
CA ASP A 320 -19.43 -15.55 -9.17
C ASP A 320 -18.80 -14.69 -8.06
N ASP A 321 -19.39 -13.53 -7.81
CA ASP A 321 -18.92 -12.59 -6.78
C ASP A 321 -18.89 -13.23 -5.38
N ARG A 322 -19.80 -14.18 -5.13
CA ARG A 322 -19.86 -14.88 -3.85
C ARG A 322 -18.72 -15.86 -3.67
N GLY A 323 -18.39 -16.64 -4.70
CA GLY A 323 -17.24 -17.55 -4.71
C GLY A 323 -15.94 -16.75 -4.57
N ALA A 324 -15.77 -15.72 -5.37
CA ALA A 324 -14.61 -14.82 -5.29
C ALA A 324 -14.44 -14.23 -3.89
N ALA A 325 -15.50 -13.68 -3.28
CA ALA A 325 -15.47 -13.13 -1.93
C ALA A 325 -15.03 -14.16 -0.89
N LYS A 326 -15.45 -15.44 -1.00
CA LYS A 326 -15.05 -16.51 -0.10
C LYS A 326 -13.53 -16.77 -0.18
N LEU A 327 -12.96 -16.79 -1.38
CA LEU A 327 -11.52 -17.00 -1.58
C LEU A 327 -10.71 -15.81 -1.05
N TYR A 328 -11.17 -14.58 -1.30
CA TYR A 328 -10.54 -13.38 -0.73
C TYR A 328 -10.63 -13.36 0.80
N ASN A 329 -11.77 -13.73 1.37
CA ASN A 329 -11.95 -13.78 2.83
C ASN A 329 -10.99 -14.80 3.48
N LEU A 330 -10.67 -15.93 2.82
CA LEU A 330 -9.65 -16.86 3.30
C LEU A 330 -8.27 -16.20 3.38
N ARG A 331 -7.90 -15.44 2.36
CA ARG A 331 -6.63 -14.67 2.37
C ARG A 331 -6.64 -13.61 3.49
N GLU A 332 -7.74 -12.86 3.65
CA GLU A 332 -7.88 -11.82 4.67
C GLU A 332 -7.98 -12.40 6.10
N ALA A 333 -8.34 -13.66 6.23
CA ALA A 333 -8.32 -14.36 7.51
C ALA A 333 -6.89 -14.51 8.07
N VAL A 334 -5.83 -14.49 7.25
CA VAL A 334 -4.43 -14.62 7.69
C VAL A 334 -4.04 -13.48 8.66
N PRO A 335 -4.05 -12.19 8.25
CA PRO A 335 -3.72 -11.10 9.16
C PRO A 335 -4.69 -11.01 10.35
N SER A 336 -5.96 -11.35 10.16
CA SER A 336 -6.97 -11.31 11.22
C SER A 336 -6.70 -12.37 12.29
N SER A 337 -6.38 -13.60 11.91
CA SER A 337 -6.04 -14.71 12.81
C SER A 337 -4.74 -14.43 13.57
N LEU A 338 -3.72 -13.88 12.88
CA LEU A 338 -2.48 -13.49 13.52
C LEU A 338 -2.71 -12.39 14.56
N ASN A 339 -3.50 -11.36 14.23
CA ASN A 339 -3.83 -10.28 15.16
C ASN A 339 -4.59 -10.81 16.39
N ALA A 340 -5.49 -11.79 16.21
CA ALA A 340 -6.19 -12.45 17.31
C ALA A 340 -5.22 -13.21 18.23
N GLN A 341 -4.27 -13.97 17.68
CA GLN A 341 -3.23 -14.65 18.47
C GLN A 341 -2.35 -13.65 19.26
N ILE A 342 -1.95 -12.55 18.63
CA ILE A 342 -1.18 -11.48 19.28
C ILE A 342 -2.00 -10.86 20.42
N ALA A 343 -3.30 -10.63 20.21
CA ALA A 343 -4.19 -10.10 21.26
C ALA A 343 -4.31 -11.05 22.46
N ILE A 344 -4.42 -12.36 22.23
CA ILE A 344 -4.43 -13.38 23.29
C ILE A 344 -3.09 -13.37 24.05
N THR A 345 -1.96 -13.34 23.34
CA THR A 345 -0.64 -13.26 23.98
C THR A 345 -0.49 -11.97 24.79
N LYS A 346 -0.95 -10.85 24.25
CA LYS A 346 -0.94 -9.55 24.94
C LYS A 346 -1.75 -9.57 26.24
N ALA A 347 -2.93 -10.19 26.23
CA ALA A 347 -3.76 -10.34 27.43
C ALA A 347 -3.07 -11.20 28.51
N ARG A 348 -2.30 -12.22 28.10
CA ARG A 348 -1.60 -13.14 29.00
C ARG A 348 -0.27 -12.60 29.53
N VAL A 349 0.54 -11.97 28.67
CA VAL A 349 1.93 -11.57 28.97
C VAL A 349 2.03 -10.10 29.38
N GLY A 350 1.27 -9.21 28.76
CA GLY A 350 1.24 -7.77 29.08
C GLY A 350 1.16 -6.85 27.87
N GLN A 351 0.93 -5.57 28.15
CA GLN A 351 0.66 -4.54 27.15
C GLN A 351 1.84 -4.25 26.20
N GLY A 352 3.06 -4.66 26.53
CA GLY A 352 4.25 -4.54 25.67
C GLY A 352 4.24 -5.48 24.47
N ILE A 353 3.40 -6.53 24.45
CA ILE A 353 3.22 -7.38 23.29
C ILE A 353 2.55 -6.57 22.17
N GLN A 354 3.24 -6.49 21.04
CA GLN A 354 2.76 -5.79 19.84
C GLN A 354 3.16 -6.52 18.57
N LYS A 355 2.42 -6.26 17.50
CA LYS A 355 2.74 -6.79 16.18
C LYS A 355 4.05 -6.18 15.67
N THR A 356 4.97 -7.03 15.24
CA THR A 356 6.19 -6.65 14.54
C THR A 356 6.19 -7.31 13.17
N ALA A 357 6.24 -6.48 12.11
CA ALA A 357 6.11 -6.94 10.74
C ALA A 357 6.94 -6.10 9.78
N GLY A 358 7.47 -6.75 8.75
CA GLY A 358 8.02 -6.11 7.57
C GLY A 358 6.91 -5.80 6.55
N ASP A 359 7.22 -4.88 5.66
CA ASP A 359 6.46 -4.52 4.47
C ASP A 359 7.50 -4.27 3.38
N MET A 360 8.00 -5.39 2.83
CA MET A 360 9.24 -5.42 2.07
C MET A 360 8.96 -5.84 0.63
N ILE A 361 9.60 -5.15 -0.30
CA ILE A 361 9.51 -5.43 -1.73
C ILE A 361 10.90 -5.58 -2.34
N VAL A 362 11.05 -6.55 -3.22
CA VAL A 362 12.28 -6.76 -4.00
C VAL A 362 11.94 -6.83 -5.49
N PRO A 363 12.91 -6.57 -6.40
CA PRO A 363 12.78 -6.98 -7.79
C PRO A 363 12.41 -8.46 -7.87
N PHE A 364 11.53 -8.83 -8.79
CA PHE A 364 10.93 -10.17 -8.77
C PHE A 364 11.96 -11.31 -8.91
N ASP A 365 13.04 -11.09 -9.66
CA ASP A 365 14.17 -12.02 -9.79
C ASP A 365 14.93 -12.28 -8.49
N ARG A 366 14.71 -11.45 -7.45
CA ARG A 366 15.28 -11.59 -6.11
C ARG A 366 14.28 -12.17 -5.09
N LEU A 367 13.09 -12.56 -5.54
CA LEU A 367 12.01 -13.01 -4.64
C LEU A 367 12.41 -14.26 -3.84
N SER A 368 12.96 -15.29 -4.48
CA SER A 368 13.44 -16.50 -3.80
C SER A 368 14.52 -16.18 -2.76
N ASP A 369 15.46 -15.29 -3.08
CA ASP A 369 16.50 -14.84 -2.15
C ASP A 369 15.89 -14.12 -0.94
N SER A 370 14.84 -13.32 -1.15
CA SER A 370 14.17 -12.61 -0.07
C SER A 370 13.42 -13.56 0.88
N ILE A 371 12.73 -14.58 0.35
CA ILE A 371 12.07 -15.61 1.17
C ILE A 371 13.12 -16.38 1.98
N ALA A 372 14.24 -16.77 1.36
CA ALA A 372 15.34 -17.45 2.03
C ALA A 372 15.96 -16.57 3.14
N LEU A 373 16.14 -15.27 2.87
CA LEU A 373 16.60 -14.29 3.86
C LEU A 373 15.66 -14.25 5.07
N TYR A 374 14.36 -14.10 4.84
CA TYR A 374 13.37 -13.99 5.93
C TYR A 374 13.37 -15.25 6.82
N ARG A 375 13.35 -16.43 6.20
CA ARG A 375 13.39 -17.71 6.91
C ARG A 375 14.65 -17.87 7.73
N ARG A 376 15.82 -17.59 7.15
CA ARG A 376 17.12 -17.65 7.83
C ARG A 376 17.17 -16.71 9.03
N VAL A 377 16.76 -15.46 8.85
CA VAL A 377 16.81 -14.46 9.93
C VAL A 377 15.84 -14.85 11.06
N PHE A 378 14.59 -15.23 10.76
CA PHE A 378 13.68 -15.70 11.79
C PHE A 378 14.22 -16.92 12.56
N GLN A 379 14.87 -17.87 11.87
CA GLN A 379 15.51 -19.02 12.50
C GLN A 379 16.68 -18.61 13.38
N GLN A 380 17.53 -17.71 12.91
CA GLN A 380 18.67 -17.17 13.66
C GLN A 380 18.23 -16.50 14.97
N TYR A 381 17.14 -15.75 14.93
CA TYR A 381 16.58 -15.10 16.11
C TYR A 381 15.65 -16.02 16.95
N GLY A 382 15.41 -17.26 16.53
CA GLY A 382 14.54 -18.21 17.23
C GLY A 382 13.10 -17.75 17.36
N LEU A 383 12.58 -17.06 16.32
CA LEU A 383 11.26 -16.47 16.32
C LEU A 383 10.23 -17.35 15.59
N GLU A 384 9.01 -17.40 16.09
CA GLU A 384 7.87 -17.84 15.30
C GLU A 384 7.41 -16.73 14.36
N TYR A 385 6.99 -17.14 13.16
CA TYR A 385 6.65 -16.21 12.09
C TYR A 385 5.61 -16.77 11.12
N ALA A 386 5.05 -15.87 10.32
CA ALA A 386 4.24 -16.19 9.15
C ALA A 386 4.55 -15.18 8.04
N ILE A 387 4.56 -15.62 6.78
CA ILE A 387 4.84 -14.78 5.62
C ILE A 387 3.66 -14.86 4.66
N TRP A 388 3.16 -13.71 4.24
CA TRP A 388 2.16 -13.60 3.17
C TRP A 388 2.38 -12.30 2.42
N GLY A 389 1.68 -12.12 1.31
CA GLY A 389 1.73 -10.83 0.58
C GLY A 389 1.46 -10.97 -0.90
N HIS A 390 1.75 -9.91 -1.61
CA HIS A 390 1.50 -9.70 -3.02
C HIS A 390 2.69 -10.22 -3.84
N VAL A 391 2.74 -11.54 -4.05
CA VAL A 391 3.93 -12.18 -4.63
C VAL A 391 4.18 -11.79 -6.07
N SER A 392 3.13 -11.44 -6.83
CA SER A 392 3.26 -11.03 -8.22
C SER A 392 4.06 -9.74 -8.41
N ASP A 393 4.14 -8.87 -7.42
CA ASP A 393 4.94 -7.64 -7.49
C ASP A 393 6.19 -7.66 -6.60
N GLY A 394 6.48 -8.80 -5.95
CA GLY A 394 7.65 -8.98 -5.10
C GLY A 394 7.49 -8.45 -3.68
N ASN A 395 6.28 -8.08 -3.26
CA ASN A 395 6.01 -7.54 -1.92
C ASN A 395 5.51 -8.63 -0.96
N LEU A 396 6.30 -8.92 0.06
CA LEU A 396 5.96 -9.85 1.11
C LEU A 396 5.98 -9.20 2.49
N HIS A 397 5.14 -9.72 3.38
CA HIS A 397 4.97 -9.27 4.75
C HIS A 397 5.47 -10.35 5.72
N PRO A 398 6.78 -10.37 6.07
CA PRO A 398 7.27 -11.23 7.14
C PRO A 398 6.76 -10.71 8.49
N ASN A 399 6.03 -11.54 9.23
CA ASN A 399 5.41 -11.18 10.50
C ASN A 399 5.93 -12.07 11.63
N VAL A 400 6.28 -11.46 12.76
CA VAL A 400 6.62 -12.16 14.00
C VAL A 400 5.34 -12.55 14.72
N VAL A 401 5.31 -13.78 15.27
CA VAL A 401 4.27 -14.27 16.18
C VAL A 401 4.87 -14.25 17.61
N PRO A 402 4.78 -13.12 18.34
CA PRO A 402 5.47 -12.97 19.61
C PRO A 402 4.81 -13.79 20.73
N ARG A 403 5.60 -14.51 21.51
CA ARG A 403 5.18 -15.26 22.70
C ARG A 403 5.59 -14.58 24.00
N SER A 404 6.57 -13.68 23.96
CA SER A 404 7.17 -12.96 25.07
C SER A 404 7.52 -11.51 24.69
N LEU A 405 7.87 -10.69 25.67
CA LEU A 405 8.39 -9.34 25.43
C LEU A 405 9.75 -9.38 24.71
N ASP A 406 10.58 -10.35 25.04
CA ASP A 406 11.87 -10.59 24.37
C ASP A 406 11.70 -10.89 22.89
N ASP A 407 10.63 -11.62 22.48
CA ASP A 407 10.32 -11.85 21.07
C ASP A 407 9.97 -10.55 20.34
N VAL A 408 9.40 -9.56 21.00
CA VAL A 408 9.12 -8.25 20.41
C VAL A 408 10.43 -7.50 20.10
N GLU A 409 11.38 -7.50 21.05
CA GLU A 409 12.68 -6.85 20.89
C GLU A 409 13.50 -7.55 19.80
N ARG A 410 13.67 -8.87 19.90
CA ARG A 410 14.35 -9.67 18.85
C ARG A 410 13.67 -9.56 17.48
N GLY A 411 12.35 -9.42 17.50
CA GLY A 411 11.56 -9.18 16.29
C GLY A 411 11.90 -7.87 15.60
N HIS A 412 12.10 -6.80 16.36
CA HIS A 412 12.55 -5.52 15.81
C HIS A 412 13.94 -5.63 15.17
N ASP A 413 14.87 -6.36 15.82
CA ASP A 413 16.22 -6.58 15.29
C ASP A 413 16.18 -7.44 14.03
N ALA A 414 15.42 -8.53 14.04
CA ALA A 414 15.22 -9.40 12.88
C ALA A 414 14.66 -8.65 11.68
N ILE A 415 13.60 -7.85 11.87
CA ILE A 415 13.00 -7.06 10.79
C ILE A 415 13.99 -5.98 10.29
N THR A 416 14.82 -5.42 11.18
CA THR A 416 15.87 -4.45 10.78
C THR A 416 16.97 -5.13 9.95
N GLU A 417 17.37 -6.36 10.30
CA GLU A 417 18.34 -7.14 9.52
C GLU A 417 17.79 -7.49 8.14
N MET A 418 16.53 -7.97 8.07
CA MET A 418 15.85 -8.24 6.80
C MET A 418 15.78 -6.99 5.92
N ALA A 419 15.46 -5.82 6.50
CA ALA A 419 15.41 -4.56 5.77
C ALA A 419 16.75 -4.23 5.09
N ARG A 420 17.89 -4.44 5.77
CA ARG A 420 19.21 -4.25 5.19
C ARG A 420 19.47 -5.22 4.02
N GLY A 421 19.09 -6.49 4.20
CA GLY A 421 19.21 -7.49 3.14
C GLY A 421 18.39 -7.17 1.91
N VAL A 422 17.15 -6.71 2.10
CA VAL A 422 16.24 -6.27 1.02
C VAL A 422 16.83 -5.08 0.26
N VAL A 423 17.36 -4.08 0.96
CA VAL A 423 18.03 -2.93 0.32
C VAL A 423 19.27 -3.41 -0.50
N ALA A 424 20.05 -4.35 0.03
CA ALA A 424 21.19 -4.93 -0.70
C ALA A 424 20.78 -5.71 -1.96
N MET A 425 19.51 -6.18 -2.03
CA MET A 425 18.93 -6.82 -3.21
C MET A 425 18.35 -5.82 -4.22
N GLY A 426 18.49 -4.50 -4.00
CA GLY A 426 17.87 -3.46 -4.84
C GLY A 426 16.40 -3.21 -4.53
N GLY A 427 15.88 -3.76 -3.45
CA GLY A 427 14.51 -3.60 -2.99
C GLY A 427 14.32 -2.48 -1.97
N ALA A 428 13.14 -2.43 -1.36
CA ALA A 428 12.78 -1.47 -0.31
C ALA A 428 12.08 -2.14 0.88
N PRO A 429 12.36 -1.68 2.12
CA PRO A 429 11.69 -2.18 3.31
C PRO A 429 10.37 -1.46 3.64
N LEU A 430 9.87 -0.63 2.72
CA LEU A 430 8.73 0.27 2.89
C LEU A 430 7.91 0.30 1.59
N ALA A 431 7.15 -0.78 1.34
CA ALA A 431 6.46 -0.99 0.06
C ALA A 431 5.15 -0.20 -0.07
N GLU A 432 4.20 -0.37 0.88
CA GLU A 432 2.83 0.15 0.72
C GLU A 432 2.24 0.83 1.97
N HIS A 433 2.72 0.50 3.19
CA HIS A 433 2.08 0.98 4.42
C HIS A 433 2.49 2.40 4.83
N GLY A 434 3.43 3.03 4.14
CA GLY A 434 4.04 4.30 4.54
C GLY A 434 4.98 4.17 5.73
N VAL A 435 5.48 5.30 6.20
CA VAL A 435 6.44 5.43 7.29
C VAL A 435 5.75 5.88 8.59
N GLY A 436 4.88 6.87 8.49
CA GLY A 436 4.14 7.41 9.63
C GLY A 436 5.02 7.94 10.75
N ARG A 437 4.58 7.68 11.99
CA ARG A 437 5.29 7.98 13.24
C ARG A 437 5.96 6.74 13.84
N SER A 438 6.17 5.67 13.06
CA SER A 438 6.85 4.46 13.49
C SER A 438 8.36 4.66 13.50
N GLU A 439 8.99 4.63 14.67
CA GLU A 439 10.45 4.77 14.81
C GLU A 439 11.22 3.71 14.01
N LEU A 440 10.72 2.46 13.99
CA LEU A 440 11.31 1.39 13.21
C LEU A 440 11.32 1.74 11.72
N LYS A 441 10.18 2.21 11.19
CA LYS A 441 10.06 2.57 9.77
C LYS A 441 10.83 3.84 9.41
N GLN A 442 10.93 4.80 10.32
CA GLN A 442 11.80 5.99 10.14
C GLN A 442 13.27 5.60 10.11
N ARG A 443 13.71 4.62 10.91
CA ARG A 443 15.08 4.06 10.80
C ARG A 443 15.29 3.33 9.47
N MET A 444 14.30 2.60 8.97
CA MET A 444 14.35 1.96 7.66
C MET A 444 14.44 2.97 6.52
N LEU A 445 13.66 4.06 6.58
CA LEU A 445 13.73 5.16 5.61
C LEU A 445 15.12 5.78 5.56
N ARG A 446 15.71 6.02 6.74
CA ARG A 446 17.08 6.51 6.86
C ARG A 446 18.11 5.49 6.35
N GLY A 447 17.90 4.20 6.61
CA GLY A 447 18.73 3.13 6.08
C GLY A 447 18.68 3.01 4.56
N LEU A 448 17.54 3.35 3.95
CA LEU A 448 17.35 3.31 2.50
C LEU A 448 18.04 4.47 1.78
N TYR A 449 17.88 5.71 2.28
CA TYR A 449 18.34 6.93 1.58
C TYR A 449 19.51 7.64 2.25
N GLY A 450 19.96 7.16 3.40
CA GLY A 450 21.03 7.80 4.19
C GLY A 450 20.60 9.14 4.82
N GLU A 451 21.48 9.75 5.60
CA GLU A 451 21.24 11.06 6.20
C GLU A 451 21.04 12.16 5.16
N LYS A 452 21.76 12.09 4.03
CA LYS A 452 21.63 13.05 2.93
C LYS A 452 20.20 13.03 2.37
N GLY A 453 19.64 11.84 2.09
CA GLY A 453 18.27 11.72 1.58
C GLY A 453 17.22 12.24 2.56
N ILE A 454 17.40 11.99 3.86
CA ILE A 454 16.51 12.55 4.90
C ILE A 454 16.62 14.10 4.92
N GLU A 455 17.82 14.67 4.78
CA GLU A 455 17.98 16.13 4.76
C GLU A 455 17.39 16.76 3.50
N GLU A 456 17.48 16.09 2.35
CA GLU A 456 16.79 16.51 1.12
C GLU A 456 15.27 16.52 1.29
N MET A 457 14.68 15.50 1.95
CA MET A 457 13.25 15.49 2.30
C MET A 457 12.89 16.65 3.24
N ARG A 458 13.74 16.93 4.24
CA ARG A 458 13.57 18.09 5.12
C ARG A 458 13.62 19.42 4.38
N ALA A 459 14.48 19.53 3.36
CA ALA A 459 14.55 20.72 2.53
C ALA A 459 13.26 20.97 1.74
N VAL A 460 12.67 19.91 1.17
CA VAL A 460 11.33 19.96 0.54
C VAL A 460 10.28 20.43 1.56
N LYS A 461 10.26 19.81 2.73
CA LYS A 461 9.33 20.14 3.81
C LYS A 461 9.47 21.60 4.22
N ARG A 462 10.69 22.12 4.46
CA ARG A 462 10.94 23.51 4.83
C ARG A 462 10.48 24.52 3.77
N ALA A 463 10.59 24.17 2.50
CA ALA A 463 10.14 25.03 1.41
C ALA A 463 8.61 25.22 1.40
N LEU A 464 7.83 24.16 1.69
CA LEU A 464 6.37 24.19 1.67
C LEU A 464 5.73 24.47 3.04
N ASP A 465 6.39 24.05 4.11
CA ASP A 465 5.92 24.19 5.50
C ASP A 465 7.09 24.58 6.42
N PRO A 466 7.58 25.84 6.35
CA PRO A 466 8.72 26.31 7.15
C PRO A 466 8.46 26.25 8.65
N GLY A 467 7.20 26.29 9.07
CA GLY A 467 6.79 26.18 10.48
C GLY A 467 6.60 24.75 10.99
N TRP A 468 6.87 23.73 10.17
CA TRP A 468 6.67 22.31 10.50
C TRP A 468 5.30 21.99 11.10
N LYS A 469 4.30 22.72 10.65
CA LYS A 469 2.92 22.67 11.12
C LYS A 469 2.20 21.38 10.74
N LEU A 470 2.41 20.89 9.50
CA LEU A 470 1.66 19.79 8.92
C LEU A 470 2.27 18.42 9.32
N SER A 471 1.46 17.55 9.89
CA SER A 471 1.81 16.16 10.27
C SER A 471 3.16 16.06 11.00
N PRO A 472 3.42 16.83 12.08
CA PRO A 472 4.73 16.86 12.72
C PRO A 472 5.12 15.48 13.25
N GLY A 473 6.36 15.05 12.97
CA GLY A 473 6.89 13.75 13.36
C GLY A 473 6.44 12.58 12.48
N VAL A 474 5.71 12.83 11.40
CA VAL A 474 5.43 11.87 10.33
C VAL A 474 6.59 11.90 9.33
N LEU A 475 7.00 10.74 8.81
CA LEU A 475 8.18 10.47 7.98
C LEU A 475 9.51 10.63 8.73
N PHE A 476 9.76 11.74 9.34
CA PHE A 476 11.00 12.09 10.06
C PHE A 476 10.76 13.18 11.08
N LEU A 477 11.69 13.35 11.99
CA LEU A 477 11.69 14.46 12.95
C LEU A 477 12.34 15.71 12.32
N GLU A 478 12.00 16.88 12.85
CA GLU A 478 12.63 18.14 12.45
C GLU A 478 14.13 18.12 12.72
N LYS A 479 14.52 17.70 13.89
CA LYS A 479 15.88 17.27 14.32
C LYS A 479 15.82 16.51 15.64
#